data_de0af008fa9abfafd35af62a1bdd2a66
#
_entry.id   de0af008fa9abfafd35af62a1bdd2a66
#
_cell.length_a   1.000
_cell.length_b   1.000
_cell.length_c   1.000
_cell.angle_alpha   90.00
_cell.angle_beta   90.00
_cell.angle_gamma   90.00
#
_symmetry.space_group_name_H-M   'P 1'
#
loop_
_entity.id
_entity.type
_entity.pdbx_description
1 polymer ?
#
loop_
_entity_poly.entity_id
_entity_poly.type
_entity_poly.pdbx_seq_one_letter_code
_entity_poly.pdbx_strand_id
1 'polypeptide(L)'
;MPSKRETILAALHALLQNLAAPVLRGEVLPERIPGTGLIILRDGKPGEPEVTLSPLTYFYEHRAELEVVIQAGTGRDALFDTLTADIGAVLTADRTLGGLCDWVEAEAPEPVDLAIEGAASLKAAVVPIILHYWLGDALG
;
A
#
# COMPACT_ATOMS: atom_id res chain seq x y z
N MET A 1 -15.46 12.14 -13.77
CA MET A 1 -14.11 11.60 -14.03
C MET A 1 -13.30 11.61 -12.74
N PRO A 2 -12.64 10.50 -12.39
CA PRO A 2 -11.78 10.51 -11.21
C PRO A 2 -10.58 11.44 -11.42
N SER A 3 -10.05 11.96 -10.32
CA SER A 3 -8.81 12.72 -10.37
C SER A 3 -7.64 11.81 -10.72
N LYS A 4 -6.52 12.39 -11.16
CA LYS A 4 -5.30 11.62 -11.42
C LYS A 4 -4.83 10.88 -10.16
N ARG A 5 -4.93 11.53 -8.99
CA ARG A 5 -4.58 10.91 -7.70
C ARG A 5 -5.40 9.65 -7.46
N GLU A 6 -6.72 9.72 -7.63
CA GLU A 6 -7.60 8.56 -7.46
C GLU A 6 -7.28 7.48 -8.48
N THR A 7 -7.00 7.85 -9.71
CA THR A 7 -6.60 6.90 -10.76
C THR A 7 -5.33 6.14 -10.40
N ILE A 8 -4.35 6.84 -9.82
CA ILE A 8 -3.09 6.23 -9.36
C ILE A 8 -3.35 5.25 -8.21
N LEU A 9 -4.14 5.66 -7.21
CA LEU A 9 -4.47 4.78 -6.08
C LEU A 9 -5.26 3.56 -6.52
N ALA A 10 -6.20 3.72 -7.44
CA ALA A 10 -6.96 2.61 -8.01
C ALA A 10 -6.05 1.65 -8.79
N ALA A 11 -5.08 2.18 -9.52
CA ALA A 11 -4.11 1.37 -10.26
C ALA A 11 -3.20 0.58 -9.31
N LEU A 12 -2.78 1.20 -8.20
CA LEU A 12 -2.02 0.50 -7.17
C LEU A 12 -2.84 -0.66 -6.59
N HIS A 13 -4.10 -0.41 -6.24
CA HIS A 13 -4.99 -1.44 -5.73
C HIS A 13 -5.16 -2.59 -6.74
N ALA A 14 -5.33 -2.26 -8.01
CA ALA A 14 -5.46 -3.25 -9.07
C ALA A 14 -4.19 -4.10 -9.23
N LEU A 15 -3.02 -3.47 -9.20
CA LEU A 15 -1.74 -4.18 -9.30
C LEU A 15 -1.57 -5.17 -8.14
N LEU A 16 -1.94 -4.77 -6.94
CA LEU A 16 -1.82 -5.60 -5.75
C LEU A 16 -2.76 -6.82 -5.76
N GLN A 17 -3.79 -6.84 -6.61
CA GLN A 17 -4.66 -8.01 -6.76
C GLN A 17 -3.92 -9.23 -7.32
N ASN A 18 -2.71 -9.07 -7.84
CA ASN A 18 -1.89 -10.19 -8.28
C ASN A 18 -1.25 -10.97 -7.11
N LEU A 19 -1.39 -10.47 -5.89
CA LEU A 19 -0.92 -11.17 -4.70
C LEU A 19 -1.84 -12.34 -4.34
N ALA A 20 -1.30 -13.35 -3.64
CA ALA A 20 -2.08 -14.49 -3.18
C ALA A 20 -3.07 -14.11 -2.07
N ALA A 21 -2.73 -13.14 -1.23
CA ALA A 21 -3.60 -12.65 -0.17
C ALA A 21 -4.64 -11.67 -0.75
N PRO A 22 -5.87 -11.64 -0.21
CA PRO A 22 -6.84 -10.61 -0.57
C PRO A 22 -6.33 -9.22 -0.23
N VAL A 23 -6.59 -8.26 -1.11
CA VAL A 23 -6.22 -6.86 -0.90
C VAL A 23 -7.48 -6.00 -0.93
N LEU A 24 -7.84 -5.47 0.24
CA LEU A 24 -9.00 -4.59 0.41
C LEU A 24 -8.53 -3.14 0.35
N ARG A 25 -9.44 -2.21 0.13
CA ARG A 25 -9.13 -0.78 0.16
C ARG A 25 -10.08 -0.07 1.11
N GLY A 26 -9.51 0.62 2.11
CA GLY A 26 -10.28 1.46 3.02
C GLY A 26 -11.22 0.72 3.95
N GLU A 27 -11.12 -0.60 4.03
CA GLU A 27 -11.99 -1.42 4.85
C GLU A 27 -11.49 -1.52 6.29
N VAL A 28 -12.41 -1.80 7.21
CA VAL A 28 -12.04 -2.16 8.58
C VAL A 28 -11.52 -3.59 8.62
N LEU A 29 -10.68 -3.88 9.61
CA LEU A 29 -10.16 -5.23 9.80
C LEU A 29 -11.31 -6.20 10.07
N PRO A 30 -11.49 -7.25 9.25
CA PRO A 30 -12.54 -8.24 9.48
C PRO A 30 -12.22 -9.13 10.68
N GLU A 31 -13.24 -9.82 11.22
CA GLU A 31 -13.08 -10.73 12.34
C GLU A 31 -12.22 -11.95 11.98
N ARG A 32 -12.27 -12.38 10.72
CA ARG A 32 -11.51 -13.53 10.23
C ARG A 32 -10.45 -13.08 9.23
N ILE A 33 -9.24 -13.56 9.45
CA ILE A 33 -8.12 -13.33 8.54
C ILE A 33 -7.95 -14.59 7.70
N PRO A 34 -7.96 -14.48 6.35
CA PRO A 34 -7.71 -15.65 5.48
C PRO A 34 -6.36 -16.30 5.79
N GLY A 35 -6.26 -17.61 5.52
CA GLY A 35 -5.01 -18.34 5.74
C GLY A 35 -3.84 -17.85 4.92
N THR A 36 -4.10 -17.15 3.81
CA THR A 36 -3.07 -16.52 2.96
C THR A 36 -2.64 -15.15 3.47
N GLY A 37 -3.26 -14.67 4.55
CA GLY A 37 -3.08 -13.31 5.04
C GLY A 37 -4.11 -12.34 4.47
N LEU A 38 -4.04 -11.11 4.94
CA LEU A 38 -4.91 -10.03 4.49
C LEU A 38 -4.10 -8.75 4.34
N ILE A 39 -4.38 -8.00 3.30
CA ILE A 39 -3.78 -6.70 3.07
C ILE A 39 -4.89 -5.68 2.94
N ILE A 40 -4.74 -4.54 3.62
CA ILE A 40 -5.67 -3.42 3.49
C ILE A 40 -4.88 -2.21 3.01
N LEU A 41 -5.23 -1.72 1.83
CA LEU A 41 -4.65 -0.49 1.29
C LEU A 41 -5.37 0.71 1.92
N ARG A 42 -4.58 1.57 2.55
CA ARG A 42 -5.03 2.88 3.04
C ARG A 42 -4.48 3.94 2.12
N ASP A 43 -5.33 4.87 1.73
CA ASP A 43 -4.93 5.94 0.79
C ASP A 43 -3.80 6.80 1.35
N GLY A 44 -3.73 6.94 2.67
CA GLY A 44 -2.68 7.70 3.32
C GLY A 44 -2.77 9.20 3.07
N LYS A 45 -1.61 9.83 2.93
CA LYS A 45 -1.53 11.30 2.81
C LYS A 45 -0.61 11.70 1.67
N PRO A 46 -1.06 12.62 0.80
CA PRO A 46 -0.19 13.15 -0.27
C PRO A 46 1.05 13.89 0.26
N GLY A 47 0.95 14.49 1.45
CA GLY A 47 2.04 15.29 2.01
C GLY A 47 2.15 16.66 1.34
N GLU A 48 3.19 17.41 1.70
CA GLU A 48 3.48 18.70 1.12
C GLU A 48 4.13 18.53 -0.26
N PRO A 49 3.60 19.16 -1.31
CA PRO A 49 4.22 19.06 -2.62
C PRO A 49 5.42 19.99 -2.76
N GLU A 50 6.35 19.60 -3.63
CA GLU A 50 7.31 20.53 -4.19
C GLU A 50 6.64 21.18 -5.39
N VAL A 51 6.66 22.52 -5.43
CA VAL A 51 5.94 23.29 -6.46
C VAL A 51 6.92 23.97 -7.38
N THR A 52 6.76 23.78 -8.69
CA THR A 52 7.49 24.51 -9.71
C THR A 52 6.52 25.41 -10.47
N LEU A 53 7.05 26.52 -11.01
CA LEU A 53 6.28 27.46 -11.81
C LEU A 53 6.79 27.43 -13.26
N SER A 54 5.92 27.65 -14.22
CA SER A 54 6.27 27.76 -15.63
C SER A 54 6.70 26.42 -16.28
N PRO A 55 5.85 25.43 -16.36
CA PRO A 55 4.45 25.39 -15.94
C PRO A 55 4.29 25.14 -14.45
N LEU A 56 3.17 25.57 -13.90
CA LEU A 56 2.81 25.30 -12.51
C LEU A 56 2.62 23.78 -12.35
N THR A 57 3.41 23.18 -11.48
CA THR A 57 3.39 21.72 -11.26
C THR A 57 3.60 21.43 -9.78
N TYR A 58 2.83 20.49 -9.28
CA TYR A 58 2.89 20.00 -7.90
C TYR A 58 3.43 18.56 -7.91
N PHE A 59 4.62 18.38 -7.35
CA PHE A 59 5.24 17.05 -7.24
C PHE A 59 5.00 16.49 -5.85
N TYR A 60 4.40 15.30 -5.78
CA TYR A 60 4.05 14.64 -4.52
C TYR A 60 4.89 13.39 -4.30
N GLU A 61 5.27 13.17 -3.05
CA GLU A 61 5.72 11.90 -2.51
C GLU A 61 4.59 11.39 -1.60
N HIS A 62 3.57 10.84 -2.22
CA HIS A 62 2.35 10.43 -1.53
C HIS A 62 2.60 9.14 -0.76
N ARG A 63 2.42 9.19 0.55
CA ARG A 63 2.58 8.03 1.42
C ARG A 63 1.26 7.31 1.60
N ALA A 64 1.04 6.27 0.82
CA ALA A 64 -0.01 5.29 1.07
C ALA A 64 0.52 4.23 2.05
N GLU A 65 -0.36 3.40 2.58
CA GLU A 65 0.04 2.39 3.55
C GLU A 65 -0.67 1.08 3.25
N LEU A 66 0.06 -0.03 3.38
CA LEU A 66 -0.52 -1.37 3.37
C LEU A 66 -0.50 -1.90 4.79
N GLU A 67 -1.67 -2.21 5.34
CA GLU A 67 -1.77 -2.96 6.58
C GLU A 67 -1.72 -4.44 6.22
N VAL A 68 -0.68 -5.13 6.65
CA VAL A 68 -0.47 -6.55 6.37
C VAL A 68 -0.75 -7.31 7.65
N VAL A 69 -1.70 -8.23 7.61
CA VAL A 69 -2.12 -9.01 8.79
C VAL A 69 -2.05 -10.49 8.47
N ILE A 70 -1.34 -11.23 9.31
CA ILE A 70 -1.20 -12.68 9.21
C ILE A 70 -1.75 -13.29 10.49
N GLN A 71 -2.58 -14.32 10.35
CA GLN A 71 -3.06 -15.11 11.46
C GLN A 71 -2.72 -16.59 11.22
N ALA A 72 -1.74 -17.10 11.96
CA ALA A 72 -1.31 -18.48 11.85
C ALA A 72 -0.67 -18.93 13.17
N GLY A 73 -0.95 -20.16 13.57
CA GLY A 73 -0.36 -20.74 14.78
C GLY A 73 1.12 -21.02 14.66
N THR A 74 1.53 -21.57 13.51
CA THR A 74 2.92 -21.87 13.17
C THR A 74 3.24 -21.32 11.79
N GLY A 75 4.53 -21.03 11.52
CA GLY A 75 4.95 -20.50 10.23
C GLY A 75 4.52 -19.07 9.94
N ARG A 76 4.04 -18.36 10.95
CA ARG A 76 3.53 -16.99 10.82
C ARG A 76 4.60 -16.04 10.29
N ASP A 77 5.81 -16.12 10.81
CA ASP A 77 6.90 -15.25 10.38
C ASP A 77 7.33 -15.54 8.95
N ALA A 78 7.37 -16.81 8.56
CA ALA A 78 7.71 -17.22 7.20
C ALA A 78 6.65 -16.76 6.19
N LEU A 79 5.37 -16.88 6.55
CA LEU A 79 4.28 -16.42 5.71
C LEU A 79 4.31 -14.89 5.55
N PHE A 80 4.56 -14.17 6.63
CA PHE A 80 4.71 -12.71 6.59
C PHE A 80 5.87 -12.30 5.67
N ASP A 81 7.02 -12.96 5.82
CA ASP A 81 8.19 -12.68 5.00
C ASP A 81 7.92 -12.91 3.51
N THR A 82 7.28 -14.03 3.19
CA THR A 82 6.90 -14.34 1.81
C THR A 82 5.96 -13.28 1.24
N LEU A 83 4.96 -12.89 2.02
CA LEU A 83 3.97 -11.92 1.56
C LEU A 83 4.59 -10.54 1.31
N THR A 84 5.45 -10.09 2.22
CA THR A 84 6.14 -8.79 2.02
C THR A 84 7.11 -8.83 0.85
N ALA A 85 7.81 -9.94 0.65
CA ALA A 85 8.68 -10.12 -0.52
C ALA A 85 7.86 -10.08 -1.82
N ASP A 86 6.69 -10.70 -1.83
CA ASP A 86 5.79 -10.71 -3.00
C ASP A 86 5.25 -9.30 -3.29
N ILE A 87 4.95 -8.51 -2.27
CA ILE A 87 4.57 -7.10 -2.43
C ILE A 87 5.69 -6.36 -3.18
N GLY A 88 6.93 -6.51 -2.72
CA GLY A 88 8.09 -5.89 -3.36
C GLY A 88 8.24 -6.31 -4.82
N ALA A 89 8.07 -7.59 -5.11
CA ALA A 89 8.19 -8.13 -6.46
C ALA A 89 7.10 -7.57 -7.40
N VAL A 90 5.85 -7.48 -6.92
CA VAL A 90 4.73 -6.94 -7.70
C VAL A 90 4.97 -5.46 -8.03
N LEU A 91 5.43 -4.68 -7.07
CA LEU A 91 5.73 -3.25 -7.29
C LEU A 91 6.91 -3.07 -8.26
N THR A 92 7.94 -3.89 -8.12
CA THR A 92 9.11 -3.84 -9.01
C THR A 92 8.76 -4.16 -10.45
N ALA A 93 7.77 -5.04 -10.66
CA ALA A 93 7.33 -5.43 -11.99
C ALA A 93 6.64 -4.30 -12.75
N ASP A 94 6.07 -3.31 -12.06
CA ASP A 94 5.39 -2.18 -12.71
C ASP A 94 5.53 -0.92 -11.84
N ARG A 95 6.71 -0.36 -11.80
CA ARG A 95 7.02 0.79 -10.94
C ARG A 95 6.32 2.08 -11.33
N THR A 96 5.79 2.18 -12.54
CA THR A 96 5.10 3.38 -13.01
C THR A 96 3.59 3.24 -12.99
N LEU A 97 3.06 2.09 -12.55
CA LEU A 97 1.63 1.77 -12.59
C LEU A 97 1.05 2.00 -13.99
N GLY A 98 1.71 1.43 -15.00
CA GLY A 98 1.28 1.59 -16.37
C GLY A 98 1.53 2.99 -16.94
N GLY A 99 2.46 3.74 -16.38
CA GLY A 99 2.80 5.10 -16.82
C GLY A 99 1.98 6.20 -16.12
N LEU A 100 1.21 5.85 -15.09
CA LEU A 100 0.37 6.82 -14.36
C LEU A 100 1.14 7.65 -13.34
N CYS A 101 2.27 7.14 -12.85
CA CYS A 101 3.11 7.88 -11.90
C CYS A 101 4.57 7.78 -12.34
N ASP A 102 5.44 8.59 -11.72
CA ASP A 102 6.86 8.57 -12.04
C ASP A 102 7.50 7.28 -11.56
N TRP A 103 7.21 6.88 -10.35
CA TRP A 103 7.60 5.58 -9.81
C TRP A 103 6.96 5.33 -8.46
N VAL A 104 6.96 4.07 -8.04
CA VAL A 104 6.44 3.64 -6.75
C VAL A 104 7.47 2.76 -6.07
N GLU A 105 7.57 2.91 -4.75
CA GLU A 105 8.45 2.08 -3.92
C GLU A 105 7.79 1.74 -2.60
N ALA A 106 8.16 0.61 -2.03
CA ALA A 106 7.80 0.26 -0.67
C ALA A 106 8.95 0.60 0.27
N GLU A 107 8.61 1.00 1.49
CA GLU A 107 9.56 1.09 2.58
C GLU A 107 9.49 -0.17 3.45
N ALA A 108 10.47 -0.35 4.32
CA ALA A 108 10.51 -1.51 5.20
C ALA A 108 9.27 -1.59 6.09
N PRO A 109 8.79 -2.81 6.41
CA PRO A 109 7.63 -2.97 7.27
C PRO A 109 7.84 -2.36 8.66
N GLU A 110 6.79 -1.70 9.17
CA GLU A 110 6.76 -1.16 10.52
C GLU A 110 5.84 -2.05 11.35
N PRO A 111 6.35 -2.80 12.36
CA PRO A 111 5.52 -3.66 13.19
C PRO A 111 4.42 -2.89 13.90
N VAL A 112 3.26 -3.50 14.03
CA VAL A 112 2.11 -2.93 14.74
C VAL A 112 1.70 -3.89 15.86
N ASP A 113 1.59 -3.35 17.08
CA ASP A 113 1.06 -4.09 18.22
C ASP A 113 -0.47 -4.02 18.19
N LEU A 114 -1.11 -5.19 18.15
CA LEU A 114 -2.55 -5.29 18.22
C LEU A 114 -2.95 -5.65 19.67
N ALA A 115 -3.56 -4.70 20.36
CA ALA A 115 -4.01 -4.89 21.74
C ALA A 115 -5.40 -5.53 21.77
N ILE A 116 -5.53 -6.71 21.14
CA ILE A 116 -6.78 -7.47 21.04
C ILE A 116 -6.59 -8.81 21.74
N GLU A 117 -7.60 -9.24 22.52
CA GLU A 117 -7.60 -10.58 23.11
C GLU A 117 -7.48 -11.63 22.01
N GLY A 118 -6.57 -12.59 22.17
CA GLY A 118 -6.26 -13.57 21.14
C GLY A 118 -5.26 -13.09 20.07
N ALA A 119 -4.76 -11.87 20.21
CA ALA A 119 -3.84 -11.28 19.23
C ALA A 119 -2.47 -11.99 19.16
N ALA A 120 -2.17 -12.87 20.11
CA ALA A 120 -0.91 -13.62 20.14
C ALA A 120 -0.68 -14.45 18.88
N SER A 121 -1.75 -14.84 18.17
CA SER A 121 -1.66 -15.56 16.91
C SER A 121 -1.57 -14.63 15.69
N LEU A 122 -1.71 -13.32 15.89
CA LEU A 122 -1.66 -12.33 14.81
C LEU A 122 -0.26 -11.72 14.71
N LYS A 123 0.15 -11.50 13.46
CA LYS A 123 1.31 -10.67 13.14
C LYS A 123 0.86 -9.59 12.19
N ALA A 124 1.10 -8.35 12.54
CA ALA A 124 0.68 -7.21 11.74
C ALA A 124 1.82 -6.22 11.56
N ALA A 125 1.83 -5.56 10.42
CA ALA A 125 2.76 -4.49 10.12
C ALA A 125 2.14 -3.53 9.12
N VAL A 126 2.63 -2.30 9.11
CA VAL A 126 2.35 -1.32 8.08
C VAL A 126 3.52 -1.30 7.12
N VAL A 127 3.25 -1.46 5.83
CA VAL A 127 4.23 -1.31 4.77
C VAL A 127 3.92 0.00 4.05
N PRO A 128 4.73 1.05 4.25
CA PRO A 128 4.52 2.30 3.52
C PRO A 128 4.79 2.13 2.04
N ILE A 129 3.96 2.74 1.21
CA ILE A 129 4.11 2.76 -0.24
C ILE A 129 4.21 4.22 -0.65
N ILE A 130 5.34 4.60 -1.22
CA ILE A 130 5.57 5.98 -1.65
C ILE A 130 5.30 6.08 -3.15
N LEU A 131 4.30 6.90 -3.49
CA LEU A 131 3.89 7.16 -4.85
C LEU A 131 4.44 8.52 -5.28
N HIS A 132 5.32 8.52 -6.28
CA HIS A 132 5.92 9.74 -6.82
C HIS A 132 5.15 10.13 -8.06
N TYR A 133 4.39 11.23 -7.99
CA TYR A 133 3.62 11.72 -9.13
C TYR A 133 3.51 13.25 -9.10
N TRP A 134 3.07 13.81 -10.21
CA TRP A 134 2.87 15.25 -10.32
C TRP A 134 1.48 15.57 -10.86
N LEU A 135 0.99 16.73 -10.46
CA LEU A 135 -0.31 17.26 -10.87
C LEU A 135 -0.16 18.71 -11.29
N GLY A 136 -1.02 19.17 -12.20
CA GLY A 136 -1.11 20.59 -12.55
C GLY A 136 -1.98 21.39 -11.58
N ASP A 137 -2.74 20.69 -10.73
CA ASP A 137 -3.65 21.26 -9.73
C ASP A 137 -3.59 20.33 -8.52
N ALA A 138 -3.51 20.89 -7.31
CA ALA A 138 -3.42 20.10 -6.08
C ALA A 138 -4.60 19.13 -5.87
N LEU A 139 -5.74 19.40 -6.44
CA LEU A 139 -6.95 18.56 -6.34
C LEU A 139 -7.16 17.69 -7.57
N GLY A 140 -6.43 17.94 -8.60
CA GLY A 140 -6.56 17.24 -9.86
C GLY A 140 -5.71 16.02 -9.98
#